data_94417852a908ca825ca8c874244c3858
#
_entry.id   94417852a908ca825ca8c874244c3858
#
_cell.length_a   1.000
_cell.length_b   1.000
_cell.length_c   1.000
_cell.angle_alpha   90.00
_cell.angle_beta   90.00
_cell.angle_gamma   90.00
#
_symmetry.space_group_name_H-M   'P 1'
#
loop_
_entity.id
_entity.type
_entity.pdbx_description
1 polymer ?
#
loop_
_entity_poly.entity_id
_entity_poly.type
_entity_poly.pdbx_seq_one_letter_code
_entity_poly.pdbx_strand_id
1 'polypeptide(L)'
;MSFVTTTLRDTVVNAAGAGGTVTVKAIFDNDTADNLILDAHTLSGFANGAKLDLSRAWWGLTQGTAAANTGDCIIKFIGASSNVVALQLAGTGHYDGSAGAIPGSATNTTATSSDINAETRGTSGFVILEFKKDANYTT
;
A
#
# COMPACT_ATOMS: atom_id res chain seq x y z
N MET A 1 -8.25 -13.63 14.21
CA MET A 1 -7.21 -12.77 13.68
C MET A 1 -6.87 -13.23 12.27
N SER A 2 -7.14 -12.41 11.29
CA SER A 2 -6.85 -12.76 9.91
C SER A 2 -6.69 -11.52 9.06
N PHE A 3 -6.08 -11.76 7.93
CA PHE A 3 -5.79 -10.73 6.97
C PHE A 3 -5.76 -11.37 5.58
N VAL A 4 -6.45 -10.73 4.63
CA VAL A 4 -6.54 -11.21 3.25
C VAL A 4 -6.32 -10.04 2.30
N THR A 5 -5.48 -10.23 1.31
CA THR A 5 -5.27 -9.24 0.25
C THR A 5 -5.77 -9.75 -1.09
N THR A 6 -6.22 -8.84 -1.92
CA THR A 6 -6.62 -9.12 -3.31
C THR A 6 -6.14 -7.98 -4.19
N THR A 7 -5.39 -8.31 -5.23
CA THR A 7 -5.02 -7.33 -6.25
C THR A 7 -6.20 -7.18 -7.21
N LEU A 8 -6.81 -6.00 -7.22
CA LEU A 8 -7.97 -5.71 -8.05
C LEU A 8 -7.58 -5.28 -9.45
N ARG A 9 -6.41 -4.69 -9.60
CA ARG A 9 -5.94 -4.15 -10.86
C ARG A 9 -4.42 -4.08 -10.84
N ASP A 10 -3.79 -4.51 -11.92
CA ASP A 10 -2.36 -4.40 -12.10
C ASP A 10 -2.09 -4.18 -13.58
N THR A 11 -1.91 -2.94 -13.97
CA THR A 11 -1.70 -2.55 -15.36
C THR A 11 -0.35 -1.91 -15.55
N VAL A 12 0.17 -2.01 -16.75
CA VAL A 12 1.35 -1.26 -17.20
C VAL A 12 1.03 -0.66 -18.55
N VAL A 13 1.51 0.54 -18.79
CA VAL A 13 1.27 1.24 -20.05
C VAL A 13 2.48 1.07 -20.95
N ASN A 14 2.26 0.64 -22.18
CA ASN A 14 3.29 0.30 -23.17
C ASN A 14 3.93 1.51 -23.83
N ALA A 15 4.06 2.62 -23.14
CA ALA A 15 4.67 3.80 -23.70
C ALA A 15 5.88 4.20 -22.85
N ALA A 16 6.96 4.60 -23.47
CA ALA A 16 8.13 5.08 -22.75
C ALA A 16 7.75 6.21 -21.81
N GLY A 17 8.16 6.10 -20.55
CA GLY A 17 7.88 7.10 -19.53
C GLY A 17 6.48 7.02 -18.92
N ALA A 18 5.69 6.04 -19.30
CA ALA A 18 4.37 5.83 -18.70
C ALA A 18 4.40 4.59 -17.83
N GLY A 19 3.92 4.67 -16.63
CA GLY A 19 3.86 3.54 -15.71
C GLY A 19 2.59 2.72 -15.88
N GLY A 20 1.72 2.81 -14.93
CA GLY A 20 0.45 2.08 -14.88
C GLY A 20 -0.17 2.29 -13.53
N THR A 21 -1.13 1.44 -13.21
CA THR A 21 -1.87 1.55 -11.95
C THR A 21 -1.98 0.18 -11.31
N VAL A 22 -1.81 0.13 -9.99
CA VAL A 22 -2.14 -1.06 -9.21
C VAL A 22 -3.13 -0.67 -8.12
N THR A 23 -4.15 -1.49 -7.96
CA THR A 23 -5.14 -1.33 -6.90
C THR A 23 -5.19 -2.61 -6.08
N VAL A 24 -5.04 -2.48 -4.77
CA VAL A 24 -5.07 -3.60 -3.85
C VAL A 24 -6.13 -3.37 -2.78
N LYS A 25 -6.81 -4.45 -2.41
CA LYS A 25 -7.75 -4.47 -1.30
C LYS A 25 -7.20 -5.38 -0.21
N ALA A 26 -7.25 -4.93 1.03
CA ALA A 26 -6.92 -5.73 2.20
C ALA A 26 -8.09 -5.73 3.18
N ILE A 27 -8.40 -6.89 3.73
CA ILE A 27 -9.45 -7.05 4.74
C ILE A 27 -8.80 -7.58 5.99
N PHE A 28 -9.12 -6.99 7.12
CA PHE A 28 -8.60 -7.34 8.43
C PHE A 28 -9.72 -7.82 9.35
N ASP A 29 -9.43 -8.82 10.15
CA ASP A 29 -10.35 -9.30 11.19
C ASP A 29 -9.58 -9.41 12.50
N ASN A 30 -9.75 -8.42 13.37
CA ASN A 30 -9.08 -8.34 14.67
C ASN A 30 -7.57 -8.58 14.55
N ASP A 31 -6.97 -7.94 13.58
CA ASP A 31 -5.59 -8.17 13.18
C ASP A 31 -4.62 -7.25 13.92
N THR A 32 -3.50 -7.80 14.36
CA THR A 32 -2.40 -7.04 14.95
C THR A 32 -1.10 -7.57 14.36
N ALA A 33 -0.67 -6.95 13.28
CA ALA A 33 0.53 -7.37 12.57
C ALA A 33 1.01 -6.28 11.61
N ASP A 34 2.26 -6.41 11.20
CA ASP A 34 2.83 -5.60 10.11
C ASP A 34 2.77 -6.45 8.84
N ASN A 35 1.73 -6.26 8.06
CA ASN A 35 1.39 -7.13 6.94
C ASN A 35 1.95 -6.61 5.63
N LEU A 36 2.59 -7.49 4.85
CA LEU A 36 2.90 -7.19 3.45
C LEU A 36 1.62 -7.28 2.64
N ILE A 37 1.14 -6.18 2.10
CA ILE A 37 -0.09 -6.17 1.29
C ILE A 37 0.18 -6.05 -0.20
N LEU A 38 1.37 -5.60 -0.60
CA LEU A 38 1.73 -5.46 -1.99
C LEU A 38 3.24 -5.65 -2.14
N ASP A 39 3.61 -6.70 -2.88
CA ASP A 39 5.00 -6.94 -3.26
C ASP A 39 5.28 -6.23 -4.58
N ALA A 40 6.00 -5.12 -4.52
CA ALA A 40 6.25 -4.29 -5.69
C ALA A 40 7.02 -5.02 -6.79
N HIS A 41 7.82 -6.02 -6.42
CA HIS A 41 8.67 -6.76 -7.35
C HIS A 41 7.89 -7.78 -8.19
N THR A 42 6.67 -8.11 -7.79
CA THR A 42 5.82 -9.06 -8.52
C THR A 42 4.86 -8.38 -9.49
N LEU A 43 4.81 -7.05 -9.47
CA LEU A 43 3.88 -6.31 -10.31
C LEU A 43 4.32 -6.29 -11.77
N SER A 44 3.34 -6.21 -12.66
CA SER A 44 3.59 -6.14 -14.10
C SER A 44 4.50 -4.97 -14.44
N GLY A 45 5.54 -5.25 -15.21
CA GLY A 45 6.47 -4.23 -15.69
C GLY A 45 7.57 -3.82 -14.73
N PHE A 46 7.72 -4.49 -13.58
CA PHE A 46 8.73 -4.12 -12.59
C PHE A 46 10.14 -4.12 -13.21
N ALA A 47 10.92 -3.10 -12.85
CA ALA A 47 12.36 -3.01 -13.12
C ALA A 47 13.05 -2.34 -11.93
N ASN A 48 14.36 -2.52 -11.81
CA ASN A 48 15.12 -1.88 -10.73
C ASN A 48 14.92 -0.36 -10.73
N GLY A 49 14.73 0.21 -9.55
CA GLY A 49 14.47 1.62 -9.38
C GLY A 49 13.00 2.02 -9.48
N ALA A 50 12.12 1.07 -9.81
CA ALA A 50 10.70 1.34 -9.92
C ALA A 50 10.08 1.73 -8.58
N LYS A 51 9.16 2.68 -8.60
CA LYS A 51 8.48 3.21 -7.42
C LYS A 51 6.97 3.23 -7.61
N LEU A 52 6.28 3.16 -6.49
CA LEU A 52 4.84 3.31 -6.42
C LEU A 52 4.51 4.58 -5.64
N ASP A 53 3.63 5.40 -6.18
CA ASP A 53 3.10 6.57 -5.47
C ASP A 53 1.64 6.30 -5.11
N LEU A 54 1.27 6.56 -3.86
CA LEU A 54 -0.10 6.35 -3.41
C LEU A 54 -0.98 7.47 -3.95
N SER A 55 -1.90 7.14 -4.85
CA SER A 55 -2.76 8.13 -5.51
C SER A 55 -4.12 8.25 -4.86
N ARG A 56 -4.69 7.17 -4.37
CA ARG A 56 -6.01 7.16 -3.73
C ARG A 56 -6.08 6.10 -2.66
N ALA A 57 -6.93 6.33 -1.67
CA ALA A 57 -7.18 5.35 -0.61
C ALA A 57 -8.62 5.44 -0.14
N TRP A 58 -9.19 4.30 0.20
CA TRP A 58 -10.51 4.19 0.83
C TRP A 58 -10.37 3.23 2.00
N TRP A 59 -10.99 3.55 3.12
CA TRP A 59 -10.89 2.69 4.29
C TRP A 59 -12.13 2.77 5.16
N GLY A 60 -12.43 1.66 5.81
CA GLY A 60 -13.42 1.59 6.87
C GLY A 60 -12.89 0.64 7.93
N LEU A 61 -12.48 1.19 9.07
CA LEU A 61 -11.76 0.47 10.11
C LEU A 61 -12.50 0.61 11.45
N THR A 62 -12.48 -0.47 12.22
CA THR A 62 -13.01 -0.49 13.58
C THR A 62 -11.99 -1.10 14.52
N GLN A 63 -12.12 -0.77 15.78
CA GLN A 63 -11.30 -1.33 16.85
C GLN A 63 -11.71 -2.79 17.09
N GLY A 64 -10.72 -3.65 17.27
CA GLY A 64 -10.95 -5.04 17.65
C GLY A 64 -11.35 -5.18 19.12
N THR A 65 -11.45 -6.42 19.57
CA THR A 65 -12.04 -6.75 20.86
C THR A 65 -11.09 -6.64 22.06
N ALA A 66 -9.79 -6.59 21.85
CA ALA A 66 -8.85 -6.46 22.96
C ALA A 66 -8.80 -5.04 23.49
N ALA A 67 -8.70 -4.86 24.81
CA ALA A 67 -8.76 -3.56 25.45
C ALA A 67 -7.62 -2.60 25.03
N ALA A 68 -6.47 -3.14 24.63
CA ALA A 68 -5.31 -2.34 24.20
C ALA A 68 -5.34 -1.99 22.72
N ASN A 69 -6.35 -2.43 21.97
CA ASN A 69 -6.42 -2.18 20.54
C ASN A 69 -6.79 -0.73 20.26
N THR A 70 -6.16 -0.13 19.27
CA THR A 70 -6.48 1.23 18.82
C THR A 70 -7.30 1.24 17.55
N GLY A 71 -7.30 0.13 16.80
CA GLY A 71 -8.11 0.01 15.58
C GLY A 71 -7.61 0.83 14.41
N ASP A 72 -6.34 1.23 14.43
CA ASP A 72 -5.74 1.99 13.33
C ASP A 72 -4.94 1.10 12.39
N CYS A 73 -4.60 1.67 11.24
CA CYS A 73 -3.78 1.00 10.23
C CYS A 73 -2.78 2.00 9.67
N ILE A 74 -1.51 1.62 9.67
CA ILE A 74 -0.43 2.46 9.15
C ILE A 74 0.02 1.88 7.83
N ILE A 75 -0.14 2.65 6.76
CA ILE A 75 0.33 2.28 5.43
C ILE A 75 1.74 2.79 5.26
N LYS A 76 2.66 1.88 4.94
CA LYS A 76 4.10 2.17 4.86
C LYS A 76 4.68 1.75 3.53
N PHE A 77 5.59 2.58 3.01
CA PHE A 77 6.53 2.18 1.97
C PHE A 77 7.76 1.58 2.64
N ILE A 78 8.13 0.38 2.24
CA ILE A 78 9.31 -0.29 2.77
C ILE A 78 10.54 0.24 2.05
N GLY A 79 11.48 0.77 2.79
CA GLY A 79 12.74 1.27 2.25
C GLY A 79 13.89 0.29 2.44
N ALA A 80 15.02 0.59 1.82
CA ALA A 80 16.22 -0.25 1.92
C ALA A 80 16.80 -0.24 3.35
N SER A 81 16.71 0.88 4.07
CA SER A 81 17.24 1.02 5.41
C SER A 81 16.21 1.54 6.42
N SER A 82 15.13 2.14 5.96
CA SER A 82 14.07 2.63 6.83
C SER A 82 12.76 2.67 6.06
N ASN A 83 11.65 2.58 6.79
CA ASN A 83 10.32 2.65 6.21
C ASN A 83 9.78 4.07 6.26
N VAL A 84 8.92 4.41 5.32
CA VAL A 84 8.26 5.71 5.24
C VAL A 84 6.76 5.51 5.43
N VAL A 85 6.17 6.20 6.40
CA VAL A 85 4.73 6.17 6.59
C VAL A 85 4.06 7.00 5.49
N ALA A 86 3.18 6.38 4.74
CA ALA A 86 2.38 7.06 3.73
C ALA A 86 1.13 7.68 4.34
N LEU A 87 0.36 6.88 5.07
CA LEU A 87 -0.88 7.30 5.72
C LEU A 87 -1.06 6.53 7.03
N GLN A 88 -1.65 7.19 8.01
CA GLN A 88 -2.17 6.53 9.19
C GLN A 88 -3.69 6.66 9.18
N LEU A 89 -4.37 5.53 9.18
CA LEU A 89 -5.81 5.46 8.92
C LEU A 89 -6.54 5.03 10.17
N ALA A 90 -7.67 5.68 10.43
CA ALA A 90 -8.59 5.31 11.49
C ALA A 90 -10.02 5.61 11.05
N GLY A 91 -11.01 4.90 11.61
CA GLY A 91 -12.39 5.13 11.27
C GLY A 91 -12.69 4.88 9.79
N THR A 92 -13.51 5.71 9.20
CA THR A 92 -13.93 5.62 7.81
C THR A 92 -13.54 6.88 7.07
N GLY A 93 -12.99 6.73 5.88
CA GLY A 93 -12.59 7.88 5.08
C GLY A 93 -12.09 7.51 3.71
N HIS A 94 -11.61 8.52 3.01
CA HIS A 94 -10.96 8.33 1.72
C HIS A 94 -10.00 9.48 1.45
N TYR A 95 -8.97 9.17 0.65
CA TYR A 95 -8.08 10.16 0.06
C TYR A 95 -8.24 10.08 -1.46
N ASP A 96 -8.70 11.17 -2.08
CA ASP A 96 -9.05 11.19 -3.50
C ASP A 96 -7.90 11.64 -4.40
N GLY A 97 -6.76 11.97 -3.82
CA GLY A 97 -5.60 12.44 -4.58
C GLY A 97 -5.62 13.93 -4.90
N SER A 98 -6.57 14.69 -4.36
CA SER A 98 -6.69 16.13 -4.67
C SER A 98 -5.48 16.95 -4.22
N ALA A 99 -4.78 16.51 -3.18
CA ALA A 99 -3.54 17.13 -2.72
C ALA A 99 -2.29 16.60 -3.44
N GLY A 100 -2.46 15.68 -4.38
CA GLY A 100 -1.38 15.02 -5.10
C GLY A 100 -1.13 13.60 -4.61
N ALA A 101 -0.40 12.83 -5.39
CA ALA A 101 0.01 11.48 -4.98
C ALA A 101 1.06 11.56 -3.87
N ILE A 102 1.01 10.60 -2.95
CA ILE A 102 2.00 10.49 -1.88
C ILE A 102 3.21 9.74 -2.43
N PRO A 103 4.41 10.36 -2.48
CA PRO A 103 5.56 9.76 -3.13
C PRO A 103 6.01 8.48 -2.45
N GLY A 104 6.40 7.50 -3.25
CA GLY A 104 6.98 6.27 -2.77
C GLY A 104 8.40 6.44 -2.25
N SER A 105 8.95 5.35 -1.72
CA SER A 105 10.32 5.33 -1.21
C SER A 105 11.34 5.68 -2.29
N ALA A 106 12.38 6.39 -1.89
CA ALA A 106 13.34 6.97 -2.81
C ALA A 106 14.21 5.93 -3.54
N THR A 107 14.42 4.76 -2.95
CA THR A 107 15.32 3.77 -3.54
C THR A 107 14.70 2.38 -3.50
N ASN A 108 14.76 1.72 -4.62
CA ASN A 108 14.29 0.36 -4.77
C ASN A 108 15.47 -0.51 -5.20
N THR A 109 16.39 -0.75 -4.27
CA THR A 109 17.62 -1.48 -4.53
C THR A 109 17.71 -2.83 -3.85
N THR A 110 16.75 -3.16 -3.01
CA THR A 110 16.69 -4.46 -2.32
C THR A 110 15.43 -5.21 -2.70
N ALA A 111 15.38 -6.49 -2.38
CA ALA A 111 14.24 -7.36 -2.73
C ALA A 111 12.91 -6.93 -2.08
N THR A 112 12.94 -6.09 -1.06
CA THR A 112 11.73 -5.66 -0.35
C THR A 112 11.47 -4.16 -0.43
N SER A 113 12.41 -3.38 -0.97
CA SER A 113 12.19 -1.93 -1.05
C SER A 113 11.09 -1.59 -2.05
N SER A 114 10.30 -0.59 -1.74
CA SER A 114 9.07 -0.18 -2.41
C SER A 114 7.88 -1.11 -2.20
N ASP A 115 8.01 -2.17 -1.44
CA ASP A 115 6.85 -2.95 -0.99
C ASP A 115 5.95 -2.09 -0.09
N ILE A 116 4.69 -2.47 -0.05
CA ILE A 116 3.69 -1.76 0.75
C ILE A 116 3.24 -2.65 1.89
N ASN A 117 3.42 -2.15 3.11
CA ASN A 117 2.93 -2.82 4.30
C ASN A 117 1.76 -2.06 4.92
N ALA A 118 0.87 -2.80 5.56
CA ALA A 118 -0.18 -2.26 6.41
C ALA A 118 0.02 -2.81 7.82
N GLU A 119 0.44 -1.97 8.73
CA GLU A 119 0.57 -2.32 10.13
C GLU A 119 -0.74 -2.04 10.85
N THR A 120 -1.33 -3.08 11.44
CA THR A 120 -2.60 -3.00 12.15
C THR A 120 -2.39 -3.13 13.65
N ARG A 121 -3.30 -2.54 14.41
CA ARG A 121 -3.26 -2.58 15.88
C ARG A 121 -4.62 -2.97 16.42
N GLY A 122 -4.94 -4.27 16.34
CA GLY A 122 -6.23 -4.79 16.73
C GLY A 122 -7.35 -4.22 15.88
N THR A 123 -7.22 -4.37 14.58
CA THR A 123 -8.03 -3.67 13.60
C THR A 123 -8.91 -4.64 12.83
N SER A 124 -10.17 -4.27 12.64
CA SER A 124 -11.09 -4.94 11.73
C SER A 124 -11.55 -3.97 10.66
N GLY A 125 -11.84 -4.47 9.47
CA GLY A 125 -12.34 -3.68 8.38
C GLY A 125 -11.56 -3.85 7.10
N PHE A 126 -11.49 -2.81 6.30
CA PHE A 126 -10.84 -2.89 4.99
C PHE A 126 -10.04 -1.63 4.67
N VAL A 127 -9.09 -1.80 3.76
CA VAL A 127 -8.47 -0.69 3.02
C VAL A 127 -8.44 -1.06 1.54
N ILE A 128 -8.64 -0.06 0.69
CA ILE A 128 -8.40 -0.17 -0.75
C ILE A 128 -7.43 0.94 -1.11
N LEU A 129 -6.31 0.57 -1.73
CA LEU A 129 -5.23 1.49 -2.06
C LEU A 129 -4.97 1.45 -3.55
N GLU A 130 -4.88 2.63 -4.16
CA GLU A 130 -4.51 2.78 -5.56
C GLU A 130 -3.15 3.45 -5.65
N PHE A 131 -2.24 2.81 -6.37
CA PHE A 131 -0.89 3.34 -6.59
C PHE A 131 -0.68 3.60 -8.07
N LYS A 132 0.06 4.67 -8.35
CA LYS A 132 0.60 4.93 -9.68
C LYS A 132 2.01 4.36 -9.76
N LYS A 133 2.27 3.62 -10.82
CA LYS A 133 3.60 3.13 -11.16
C LYS A 133 4.38 4.25 -11.84
N ASP A 134 5.66 4.37 -11.50
CA ASP A 134 6.51 5.36 -12.18
C ASP A 134 7.01 4.82 -13.53
N ALA A 135 7.82 5.63 -14.21
CA ALA A 135 8.32 5.31 -15.54
C ALA A 135 9.22 4.08 -15.61
N ASN A 136 9.70 3.59 -14.47
CA ASN A 136 10.53 2.38 -14.42
C ASN A 136 9.71 1.09 -14.44
N TYR A 137 8.38 1.18 -14.32
CA TYR A 137 7.51 0.07 -14.66
C TYR A 137 7.24 0.11 -16.16
N THR A 138 7.83 -0.81 -16.90
CA THR A 138 7.73 -0.87 -18.36
C THR A 138 7.40 -2.27 -18.82
N THR A 139 6.96 -2.40 -20.06
CA THR A 139 6.73 -3.72 -20.67
C THR A 139 7.96 -4.24 -21.37
#